data_36a964a0e930e4fe11aa8a540bbfaca3
#
_entry.id   36a964a0e930e4fe11aa8a540bbfaca3
#
_cell.length_a   1.000
_cell.length_b   1.000
_cell.length_c   1.000
_cell.angle_alpha   90.00
_cell.angle_beta   90.00
_cell.angle_gamma   90.00
#
_symmetry.space_group_name_H-M   'P 1'
#
loop_
_entity.id
_entity.type
_entity.pdbx_description
1 polymer ?
#
loop_
_entity_poly.entity_id
_entity_poly.type
_entity_poly.pdbx_seq_one_letter_code
_entity_poly.pdbx_strand_id
1 'polypeptide(L)'
;MEEKKQVSMVDFDELCSLFERDPEEFERNRKRLIEEEISRRPPEFRERLRKFQWVLDMKRRKCKNPLEACFMFHEMMIENVYGENGLLRNMERLLDAAKGIETVHEPVGTRHDTRVLEFPVSGATRRMKCG
;
A
#
# COMPACT_ATOMS: atom_id res chain seq x y z
N MET A 1 33.50 16.53 6.03
CA MET A 1 32.65 16.18 7.18
C MET A 1 31.41 15.49 6.62
N GLU A 2 31.41 14.19 6.60
CA GLU A 2 30.21 13.42 6.23
C GLU A 2 29.27 13.46 7.41
N GLU A 3 28.21 14.22 7.25
CA GLU A 3 27.06 14.20 8.13
C GLU A 3 26.43 12.80 8.02
N LYS A 4 26.81 11.90 8.92
CA LYS A 4 26.14 10.61 9.08
C LYS A 4 24.69 10.92 9.31
N LYS A 5 23.89 10.73 8.25
CA LYS A 5 22.44 10.79 8.27
C LYS A 5 21.98 9.77 9.30
N GLN A 6 21.80 10.26 10.52
CA GLN A 6 21.35 9.45 11.64
C GLN A 6 19.97 8.98 11.27
N VAL A 7 19.87 7.71 10.83
CA VAL A 7 18.58 7.03 10.74
C VAL A 7 18.04 7.11 12.16
N SER A 8 17.00 7.87 12.35
CA SER A 8 16.28 7.95 13.63
C SER A 8 15.88 6.52 13.98
N MET A 9 16.66 5.90 14.85
CA MET A 9 16.38 4.56 15.34
C MET A 9 15.15 4.71 16.22
N VAL A 10 14.02 4.31 15.69
CA VAL A 10 12.77 4.31 16.45
C VAL A 10 12.98 3.35 17.60
N ASP A 11 12.94 3.86 18.83
CA ASP A 11 13.01 3.02 20.02
C ASP A 11 11.69 2.27 20.16
N PHE A 12 11.75 0.97 19.88
CA PHE A 12 10.58 0.10 19.93
C PHE A 12 10.01 -0.04 21.35
N ASP A 13 10.87 -0.10 22.35
CA ASP A 13 10.44 -0.26 23.75
C ASP A 13 9.73 1.00 24.25
N GLU A 14 10.19 2.18 23.82
CA GLU A 14 9.52 3.45 24.10
C GLU A 14 8.14 3.50 23.46
N LEU A 15 8.01 3.05 22.21
CA LEU A 15 6.73 2.99 21.51
C LEU A 15 5.75 1.99 22.16
N CYS A 16 6.23 0.84 22.60
CA CYS A 16 5.40 -0.12 23.32
C CYS A 16 4.88 0.45 24.64
N SER A 17 5.76 1.10 25.42
CA SER A 17 5.40 1.76 26.67
C SER A 17 4.40 2.91 26.45
N LEU A 18 4.55 3.65 25.36
CA LEU A 18 3.63 4.71 24.99
C LEU A 18 2.25 4.14 24.62
N PHE A 19 2.20 3.06 23.87
CA PHE A 19 0.95 2.40 23.50
C PHE A 19 0.14 1.94 24.72
N GLU A 20 0.82 1.39 25.74
CA GLU A 20 0.17 0.95 26.99
C GLU A 20 -0.34 2.13 27.84
N ARG A 21 0.40 3.23 27.86
CA ARG A 21 0.09 4.41 28.68
C ARG A 21 -0.93 5.34 28.04
N ASP A 22 -0.77 5.65 26.76
CA ASP A 22 -1.62 6.56 25.99
C ASP A 22 -1.72 6.14 24.51
N PRO A 23 -2.72 5.30 24.18
CA PRO A 23 -2.93 4.82 22.80
C PRO A 23 -3.18 5.94 21.80
N GLU A 24 -3.78 7.06 22.22
CA GLU A 24 -4.06 8.18 21.31
C GLU A 24 -2.79 8.94 20.96
N GLU A 25 -1.91 9.16 21.93
CA GLU A 25 -0.61 9.78 21.71
C GLU A 25 0.27 8.87 20.83
N PHE A 26 0.22 7.55 21.07
CA PHE A 26 0.89 6.58 20.20
C PHE A 26 0.43 6.69 18.75
N GLU A 27 -0.88 6.77 18.48
CA GLU A 27 -1.41 6.90 17.12
C GLU A 27 -1.01 8.23 16.47
N ARG A 28 -0.99 9.32 17.22
CA ARG A 28 -0.48 10.62 16.72
C ARG A 28 0.99 10.53 16.35
N ASN A 29 1.80 9.91 17.20
CA ASN A 29 3.24 9.74 16.98
C ASN A 29 3.53 8.82 15.79
N ARG A 30 2.80 7.72 15.69
CA ARG A 30 2.88 6.80 14.54
C ARG A 30 2.59 7.52 13.22
N LYS A 31 1.52 8.28 13.14
CA LYS A 31 1.17 9.04 11.94
C LYS A 31 2.23 10.09 11.58
N ARG A 32 2.77 10.78 12.57
CA ARG A 32 3.84 11.75 12.37
C ARG A 32 5.10 11.09 11.79
N LEU A 33 5.55 9.97 12.35
CA LEU A 33 6.72 9.25 11.87
C LEU A 33 6.54 8.75 10.43
N ILE A 34 5.36 8.24 10.09
CA ILE A 34 5.04 7.81 8.71
C ILE A 34 5.09 8.99 7.75
N GLU A 35 4.48 10.12 8.09
CA GLU A 35 4.46 11.32 7.21
C GLU A 35 5.86 11.93 7.06
N GLU A 36 6.67 11.93 8.11
CA GLU A 36 8.07 12.34 8.05
C GLU A 36 8.86 11.46 7.08
N GLU A 37 8.67 10.15 7.14
CA GLU A 37 9.35 9.21 6.25
C GLU A 37 8.91 9.37 4.79
N ILE A 38 7.62 9.58 4.54
CA ILE A 38 7.11 9.88 3.19
C ILE A 38 7.70 11.19 2.67
N SER A 39 7.78 12.21 3.51
CA SER A 39 8.29 13.54 3.15
C SER A 39 9.78 13.53 2.80
N ARG A 40 10.55 12.57 3.30
CA ARG A 40 11.96 12.37 2.94
C ARG A 40 12.16 11.79 1.54
N ARG A 41 11.12 11.21 0.94
CA ARG A 41 11.20 10.62 -0.39
C ARG A 41 11.08 11.67 -1.50
N PRO A 42 11.58 11.39 -2.71
CA PRO A 42 11.43 12.28 -3.85
C PRO A 42 9.95 12.62 -4.09
N PRO A 43 9.63 13.85 -4.54
CA PRO A 43 8.25 14.33 -4.68
C PRO A 43 7.36 13.42 -5.54
N GLU A 44 7.91 12.80 -6.58
CA GLU A 44 7.23 11.90 -7.51
C GLU A 44 6.66 10.64 -6.84
N PHE A 45 7.27 10.19 -5.73
CA PHE A 45 6.81 9.00 -5.01
C PHE A 45 5.87 9.32 -3.85
N ARG A 46 5.84 10.56 -3.36
CA ARG A 46 5.11 10.91 -2.13
C ARG A 46 3.62 10.66 -2.25
N GLU A 47 3.01 11.03 -3.36
CA GLU A 47 1.57 10.80 -3.57
C GLU A 47 1.23 9.31 -3.62
N ARG A 48 2.07 8.52 -4.32
CA ARG A 48 1.91 7.07 -4.39
C ARG A 48 2.05 6.42 -3.00
N LEU A 49 3.01 6.87 -2.21
CA LEU A 49 3.21 6.37 -0.84
C LEU A 49 2.05 6.72 0.08
N ARG A 50 1.46 7.92 -0.03
CA ARG A 50 0.27 8.30 0.73
C ARG A 50 -0.94 7.44 0.36
N LYS A 51 -1.16 7.18 -0.92
CA LYS A 51 -2.22 6.26 -1.39
C LYS A 51 -2.00 4.85 -0.83
N PHE A 52 -0.77 4.37 -0.87
CA PHE A 52 -0.43 3.06 -0.31
C PHE A 52 -0.65 3.03 1.21
N GLN A 53 -0.22 4.05 1.94
CA GLN A 53 -0.46 4.15 3.38
C GLN A 53 -1.96 4.16 3.71
N TRP A 54 -2.77 4.84 2.91
CA TRP A 54 -4.21 4.82 3.08
C TRP A 54 -4.78 3.40 2.94
N VAL A 55 -4.32 2.63 1.95
CA VAL A 55 -4.72 1.22 1.77
C VAL A 55 -4.33 0.37 2.99
N LEU A 56 -3.12 0.56 3.53
CA LEU A 56 -2.68 -0.13 4.73
C LEU A 56 -3.56 0.21 5.94
N ASP A 57 -3.87 1.47 6.14
CA ASP A 57 -4.74 1.91 7.24
C ASP A 57 -6.16 1.35 7.12
N MET A 58 -6.71 1.29 5.90
CA MET A 58 -8.03 0.68 5.65
C MET A 58 -8.02 -0.82 5.93
N LYS A 59 -6.97 -1.52 5.54
CA LYS A 59 -6.81 -2.96 5.84
C LYS A 59 -6.68 -3.19 7.35
N ARG A 60 -5.87 -2.39 8.04
CA ARG A 60 -5.70 -2.47 9.50
C ARG A 60 -7.02 -2.30 10.25
N ARG A 61 -7.87 -1.37 9.81
CA ARG A 61 -9.19 -1.13 10.44
C ARG A 61 -10.15 -2.31 10.32
N LYS A 62 -9.97 -3.18 9.34
CA LYS A 62 -10.78 -4.39 9.15
C LYS A 62 -10.36 -5.53 10.06
N CYS A 63 -9.15 -5.48 10.61
CA CYS A 63 -8.64 -6.50 11.52
C CYS A 63 -9.29 -6.36 12.89
N LYS A 64 -9.63 -7.50 13.49
CA LYS A 64 -10.31 -7.54 14.80
C LYS A 64 -9.37 -7.23 15.97
N ASN A 65 -8.09 -7.51 15.79
CA ASN A 65 -7.07 -7.31 16.81
C ASN A 65 -5.71 -6.99 16.17
N PRO A 66 -4.74 -6.46 16.94
CA PRO A 66 -3.41 -6.12 16.44
C PRO A 66 -2.61 -7.30 15.89
N LEU A 67 -2.83 -8.51 16.42
CA LEU A 67 -2.13 -9.70 15.97
C LEU A 67 -2.59 -10.11 14.56
N GLU A 68 -3.89 -10.05 14.28
CA GLU A 68 -4.45 -10.27 12.94
C GLU A 68 -3.88 -9.27 11.93
N ALA A 69 -3.76 -8.00 12.31
CA ALA A 69 -3.12 -6.99 11.49
C ALA A 69 -1.65 -7.32 11.20
N CYS A 70 -0.92 -7.78 12.21
CA CYS A 70 0.47 -8.20 12.06
C CYS A 70 0.63 -9.34 11.06
N PHE A 71 -0.19 -10.39 11.15
CA PHE A 71 -0.19 -11.50 10.19
C PHE A 71 -0.55 -11.04 8.77
N MET A 72 -1.56 -10.21 8.63
CA MET A 72 -1.96 -9.68 7.33
C MET A 72 -0.83 -8.86 6.68
N PHE A 73 -0.16 -8.00 7.42
CA PHE A 73 0.97 -7.24 6.89
C PHE A 73 2.16 -8.12 6.56
N HIS A 74 2.42 -9.15 7.37
CA HIS A 74 3.45 -10.15 7.08
C HIS A 74 3.16 -10.88 5.75
N GLU A 75 1.94 -11.35 5.54
CA GLU A 75 1.53 -11.98 4.28
C GLU A 75 1.71 -11.02 3.09
N MET A 76 1.33 -9.76 3.24
CA MET A 76 1.55 -8.76 2.20
C MET A 76 3.04 -8.56 1.87
N MET A 77 3.90 -8.55 2.88
CA MET A 77 5.35 -8.45 2.65
C MET A 77 5.89 -9.67 1.91
N ILE A 78 5.49 -10.87 2.31
CA ILE A 78 5.89 -12.12 1.66
C ILE A 78 5.42 -12.14 0.21
N GLU A 79 4.18 -11.78 -0.07
CA GLU A 79 3.64 -11.71 -1.44
C GLU A 79 4.38 -10.68 -2.30
N ASN A 80 4.73 -9.52 -1.75
CA ASN A 80 5.51 -8.51 -2.46
C ASN A 80 6.95 -8.95 -2.79
N VAL A 81 7.51 -9.88 -2.06
CA VAL A 81 8.87 -10.42 -2.32
C VAL A 81 8.82 -11.66 -3.19
N TYR A 82 8.01 -12.64 -2.82
CA TYR A 82 8.00 -13.99 -3.40
C TYR A 82 6.84 -14.26 -4.36
N GLY A 83 5.82 -13.41 -4.40
CA GLY A 83 4.67 -13.58 -5.27
C GLY A 83 5.03 -13.52 -6.76
N GLU A 84 4.09 -13.89 -7.62
CA GLU A 84 4.30 -13.92 -9.08
C GLU A 84 4.72 -12.57 -9.67
N ASN A 85 4.27 -11.48 -9.08
CA ASN A 85 4.67 -10.12 -9.45
C ASN A 85 5.60 -9.49 -8.40
N GLY A 86 6.18 -10.30 -7.54
CA GLY A 86 7.06 -9.88 -6.46
C GLY A 86 8.45 -9.50 -6.93
N LEU A 87 9.23 -8.99 -5.98
CA LEU A 87 10.58 -8.48 -6.24
C LEU A 87 11.49 -9.53 -6.87
N LEU A 88 11.53 -10.74 -6.34
CA LEU A 88 12.42 -11.80 -6.82
C LEU A 88 12.10 -12.18 -8.26
N ARG A 89 10.82 -12.34 -8.59
CA ARG A 89 10.40 -12.67 -9.95
C ARG A 89 10.76 -11.58 -10.96
N ASN A 90 10.61 -10.32 -10.56
CA ASN A 90 11.01 -9.19 -11.41
C ASN A 90 12.52 -9.11 -11.59
N MET A 91 13.32 -9.43 -10.57
CA MET A 91 14.77 -9.54 -10.68
C MET A 91 15.20 -10.67 -11.62
N GLU A 92 14.58 -11.84 -11.55
CA GLU A 92 14.82 -12.95 -12.49
C GLU A 92 14.55 -12.52 -13.93
N ARG A 93 13.41 -11.88 -14.18
CA ARG A 93 13.06 -11.34 -15.52
C ARG A 93 14.09 -10.35 -16.05
N LEU A 94 14.60 -9.47 -15.19
CA LEU A 94 15.64 -8.52 -15.57
C LEU A 94 16.97 -9.21 -15.88
N LEU A 95 17.35 -10.22 -15.11
CA LEU A 95 18.56 -11.01 -15.35
C LEU A 95 18.46 -11.79 -16.66
N ASP A 96 17.31 -12.38 -16.94
CA ASP A 96 17.08 -13.12 -18.19
C ASP A 96 17.11 -12.18 -19.40
N ALA A 97 16.50 -11.02 -19.30
CA ALA A 97 16.58 -9.99 -20.33
C ALA A 97 18.02 -9.51 -20.57
N ALA A 98 18.81 -9.33 -19.52
CA ALA A 98 20.21 -8.94 -19.61
C ALA A 98 21.10 -10.02 -20.25
N LYS A 99 20.74 -11.30 -20.11
CA LYS A 99 21.42 -12.45 -20.75
C LYS A 99 20.99 -12.68 -22.19
N GLY A 100 20.04 -11.91 -22.73
CA GLY A 100 19.49 -12.08 -24.07
C GLY A 100 18.65 -13.36 -24.24
N ILE A 101 18.20 -13.95 -23.15
CA ILE A 101 17.25 -15.05 -23.17
C ILE A 101 15.86 -14.41 -23.38
N GLU A 102 15.33 -14.56 -24.61
CA GLU A 102 13.92 -14.25 -24.88
C GLU A 102 13.05 -15.25 -24.11
N THR A 103 12.75 -14.92 -22.88
CA THR A 103 11.64 -15.58 -22.21
C THR A 103 10.38 -15.05 -22.88
N VAL A 104 9.72 -15.90 -23.67
CA VAL A 104 8.37 -15.65 -24.15
C VAL A 104 7.45 -15.64 -22.92
N HIS A 105 7.52 -14.55 -22.15
CA HIS A 105 6.48 -14.22 -21.22
C HIS A 105 5.39 -13.55 -22.03
N GLU A 106 4.31 -14.26 -22.24
CA GLU A 106 3.05 -13.58 -22.54
C GLU A 106 2.93 -12.44 -21.52
N PRO A 107 2.70 -11.18 -21.99
CA PRO A 107 2.38 -10.12 -21.05
C PRO A 107 1.19 -10.66 -20.26
N VAL A 108 1.37 -10.90 -18.96
CA VAL A 108 0.25 -11.04 -18.06
C VAL A 108 -0.51 -9.74 -18.26
N GLY A 109 -1.53 -9.86 -19.11
CA GLY A 109 -2.36 -8.72 -19.41
C GLY A 109 -2.78 -8.18 -18.08
N THR A 110 -2.37 -6.95 -17.82
CA THR A 110 -3.12 -6.08 -16.94
C THR A 110 -4.50 -6.00 -17.57
N ARG A 111 -5.29 -7.05 -17.40
CA ARG A 111 -6.73 -6.96 -17.50
C ARG A 111 -7.13 -6.09 -16.32
N HIS A 112 -6.85 -4.82 -16.45
CA HIS A 112 -7.82 -3.87 -16.01
C HIS A 112 -9.04 -4.17 -16.88
N ASP A 113 -9.78 -5.18 -16.44
CA ASP A 113 -11.16 -5.31 -16.86
C ASP A 113 -11.86 -4.08 -16.27
N THR A 114 -11.64 -2.95 -16.95
CA THR A 114 -12.47 -1.77 -16.79
C THR A 114 -13.78 -2.13 -17.45
N ARG A 115 -14.52 -3.05 -16.85
CA ARG A 115 -15.95 -3.12 -17.05
C ARG A 115 -16.46 -1.79 -16.56
N VAL A 116 -16.64 -0.89 -17.51
CA VAL A 116 -17.51 0.26 -17.32
C VAL A 116 -18.86 -0.35 -16.95
N LEU A 117 -19.18 -0.31 -15.66
CA LEU A 117 -20.51 -0.65 -15.19
C LEU A 117 -21.41 0.45 -15.76
N GLU A 118 -22.05 0.16 -16.88
CA GLU A 118 -23.13 0.99 -17.35
C GLU A 118 -24.26 0.90 -16.32
N PHE A 119 -24.37 1.95 -15.52
CA PHE A 119 -25.54 2.11 -14.66
C PHE A 119 -26.73 2.35 -15.57
N PRO A 120 -27.79 1.50 -15.51
CA PRO A 120 -28.97 1.77 -16.25
C PRO A 120 -29.53 3.09 -15.74
N VAL A 121 -29.47 4.12 -16.59
CA VAL A 121 -30.18 5.37 -16.36
C VAL A 121 -31.64 5.03 -16.51
N SER A 122 -32.30 4.74 -15.42
CA SER A 122 -33.75 4.55 -15.38
C SER A 122 -34.42 5.90 -15.66
N GLY A 123 -34.60 6.18 -16.95
CA GLY A 123 -35.40 7.28 -17.44
C GLY A 123 -36.88 6.97 -17.33
N ALA A 124 -37.39 6.88 -16.13
CA ALA A 124 -38.86 6.88 -15.93
C ALA A 124 -39.34 8.31 -15.80
N THR A 125 -39.42 9.00 -16.93
CA THR A 125 -40.20 10.23 -17.02
C THR A 125 -41.66 9.86 -16.91
N ARG A 126 -42.19 9.83 -15.70
CA ARG A 126 -43.61 9.71 -15.44
C ARG A 126 -44.26 11.03 -15.82
N ARG A 127 -44.78 11.07 -17.05
CA ARG A 127 -45.65 12.17 -17.55
C ARG A 127 -46.91 12.18 -16.71
N MET A 128 -47.03 13.10 -15.77
CA MET A 128 -48.31 13.41 -15.13
C MET A 128 -49.18 14.09 -16.16
N LYS A 129 -50.23 13.39 -16.59
CA LYS A 129 -51.35 14.01 -17.26
C LYS A 129 -52.18 14.72 -16.20
N CYS A 130 -52.18 16.05 -16.23
CA CYS A 130 -53.26 16.81 -15.62
C CYS A 130 -54.51 16.64 -16.50
N GLY A 131 -55.54 16.07 -15.93
CA GLY A 131 -56.90 16.15 -16.41
C GLY A 131 -57.70 16.99 -15.44
#